data_57cba96cdc9dbed27a96d21e5374c04f
#
_entry.id   57cba96cdc9dbed27a96d21e5374c04f
#
_cell.length_a   1.000
_cell.length_b   1.000
_cell.length_c   1.000
_cell.angle_alpha   90.00
_cell.angle_beta   90.00
_cell.angle_gamma   90.00
#
_symmetry.space_group_name_H-M   'P 1'
#
loop_
_entity.id
_entity.type
_entity.pdbx_description
1 polymer ?
#
loop_
_entity_poly.entity_id
_entity_poly.type
_entity_poly.pdbx_seq_one_letter_code
_entity_poly.pdbx_strand_id
1 'polypeptide(L)'
;ARILAEYGYEQYEISNYAKKGLECRHNKGYWQRTDYLGLGLGASSLVDHVRFSNTDNMEEYLRNSAFPEKIRCDRETLTEADEMAEFMFLGLRMTEGVSVREFEEYFGKNMESIYGEVLKKHFALGMLKKKNDRIFLTRRGIHVSNGVMADFLL
;
A
#
# COMPACT_ATOMS: atom_id res chain seq x y z
N ALA A 1 15.34 15.01 -4.45
CA ALA A 1 16.10 14.00 -3.70
C ALA A 1 17.45 14.55 -3.22
N ARG A 2 18.36 15.04 -4.12
CA ARG A 2 19.73 15.46 -3.76
C ARG A 2 19.75 16.54 -2.67
N ILE A 3 18.99 17.63 -2.84
CA ILE A 3 18.91 18.72 -1.86
C ILE A 3 18.40 18.21 -0.50
N LEU A 4 17.36 17.39 -0.49
CA LEU A 4 16.80 16.83 0.75
C LEU A 4 17.82 15.97 1.51
N ALA A 5 18.61 15.18 0.78
CA ALA A 5 19.67 14.37 1.39
C ALA A 5 20.77 15.22 2.08
N GLU A 6 21.10 16.40 1.53
CA GLU A 6 22.06 17.36 2.15
C GLU A 6 21.55 17.88 3.51
N TYR A 7 20.22 17.85 3.74
CA TYR A 7 19.57 18.22 5.01
C TYR A 7 19.19 17.01 5.87
N GLY A 8 19.68 15.81 5.52
CA GLY A 8 19.44 14.58 6.29
C GLY A 8 18.07 13.96 6.11
N TYR A 9 17.34 14.30 5.02
CA TYR A 9 16.08 13.65 4.67
C TYR A 9 16.33 12.51 3.70
N GLU A 10 15.78 11.36 4.01
CA GLU A 10 15.80 10.15 3.18
C GLU A 10 14.42 9.87 2.63
N GLN A 11 14.34 9.39 1.40
CA GLN A 11 13.08 8.93 0.80
C GLN A 11 12.70 7.61 1.46
N TYR A 12 11.51 7.51 2.07
CA TYR A 12 11.04 6.28 2.69
C TYR A 12 9.89 5.61 1.91
N GLU A 13 9.24 6.38 1.03
CA GLU A 13 8.26 5.90 0.05
C GLU A 13 8.32 6.77 -1.22
N ILE A 14 7.55 6.45 -2.26
CA ILE A 14 7.64 7.07 -3.59
C ILE A 14 7.62 8.60 -3.55
N SER A 15 6.79 9.22 -2.69
CA SER A 15 6.52 10.66 -2.69
C SER A 15 7.07 11.39 -1.47
N ASN A 16 7.36 10.70 -0.38
CA ASN A 16 7.65 11.31 0.90
C ASN A 16 9.08 11.06 1.39
N TYR A 17 9.60 12.05 2.09
CA TYR A 17 10.93 12.07 2.67
C TYR A 17 10.83 12.39 4.16
N ALA A 18 11.71 11.81 4.96
CA ALA A 18 11.80 12.09 6.39
C ALA A 18 13.24 11.97 6.88
N LYS A 19 13.55 12.54 8.01
CA LYS A 19 14.77 12.19 8.75
C LYS A 19 14.58 10.79 9.32
N LYS A 20 15.66 10.03 9.41
CA LYS A 20 15.64 8.65 9.91
C LYS A 20 14.94 8.54 11.27
N GLY A 21 13.94 7.66 11.35
CA GLY A 21 13.10 7.44 12.52
C GLY A 21 11.95 8.44 12.69
N LEU A 22 11.80 9.41 11.78
CA LEU A 22 10.71 10.38 11.77
C LEU A 22 9.77 10.21 10.57
N GLU A 23 9.75 9.02 9.95
CA GLU A 23 8.83 8.70 8.88
C GLU A 23 7.38 8.78 9.37
N CYS A 24 6.46 9.25 8.51
CA CYS A 24 5.06 9.34 8.84
C CYS A 24 4.46 7.94 9.06
N ARG A 25 4.20 7.59 10.33
CA ARG A 25 3.65 6.28 10.73
C ARG A 25 2.30 6.01 10.07
N HIS A 26 1.47 7.02 9.94
CA HIS A 26 0.16 6.92 9.31
C HIS A 26 0.28 6.52 7.82
N ASN A 27 1.17 7.20 7.06
CA ASN A 27 1.39 6.84 5.67
C ASN A 27 1.97 5.43 5.53
N LYS A 28 2.94 5.08 6.39
CA LYS A 28 3.51 3.71 6.39
C LYS A 28 2.43 2.67 6.67
N GLY A 29 1.51 2.94 7.61
CA GLY A 29 0.39 2.06 7.92
C GLY A 29 -0.47 1.75 6.69
N TYR A 30 -0.79 2.75 5.86
CA TYR A 30 -1.51 2.52 4.60
C TYR A 30 -0.73 1.61 3.64
N TRP A 31 0.57 1.87 3.46
CA TRP A 31 1.39 1.08 2.55
C TRP A 31 1.68 -0.34 3.05
N GLN A 32 1.56 -0.56 4.35
CA GLN A 32 1.72 -1.86 5.02
C GLN A 32 0.39 -2.57 5.28
N ARG A 33 -0.74 -2.02 4.79
CA ARG A 33 -2.09 -2.58 4.97
C ARG A 33 -2.47 -2.76 6.44
N THR A 34 -1.99 -1.88 7.31
CA THR A 34 -2.42 -1.85 8.72
C THR A 34 -3.87 -1.39 8.79
N ASP A 35 -4.67 -2.05 9.59
CA ASP A 35 -6.05 -1.64 9.85
C ASP A 35 -6.12 -0.19 10.30
N TYR A 36 -7.09 0.53 9.77
CA TYR A 36 -7.35 1.92 10.13
C TYR A 36 -8.84 2.24 10.10
N LEU A 37 -9.26 3.13 11.00
CA LEU A 37 -10.62 3.65 11.05
C LEU A 37 -10.62 5.13 10.65
N GLY A 38 -11.30 5.43 9.55
CA GLY A 38 -11.51 6.79 9.09
C GLY A 38 -12.57 7.52 9.92
N LEU A 39 -12.24 8.72 10.38
CA LEU A 39 -13.14 9.57 11.13
C LEU A 39 -13.50 10.79 10.29
N GLY A 40 -14.78 11.11 10.24
CA GLY A 40 -15.31 12.27 9.52
C GLY A 40 -16.07 11.91 8.25
N LEU A 41 -16.56 12.96 7.60
CA LEU A 41 -17.31 12.91 6.35
C LEU A 41 -16.44 12.32 5.22
N GLY A 42 -16.94 11.32 4.50
CA GLY A 42 -16.24 10.69 3.37
C GLY A 42 -14.98 9.91 3.74
N ALA A 43 -14.69 9.73 5.02
CA ALA A 43 -13.46 9.06 5.46
C ALA A 43 -13.52 7.55 5.21
N SER A 44 -12.46 7.01 4.59
CA SER A 44 -12.33 5.58 4.32
C SER A 44 -11.73 4.82 5.49
N SER A 45 -12.07 3.55 5.61
CA SER A 45 -11.58 2.61 6.61
C SER A 45 -11.20 1.28 5.98
N LEU A 46 -10.27 0.58 6.61
CA LEU A 46 -9.97 -0.83 6.38
C LEU A 46 -9.86 -1.50 7.74
N VAL A 47 -10.76 -2.41 8.06
CA VAL A 47 -10.79 -3.10 9.36
C VAL A 47 -11.22 -4.56 9.11
N ASP A 48 -10.46 -5.50 9.63
CA ASP A 48 -10.76 -6.94 9.54
C ASP A 48 -11.09 -7.37 8.08
N HIS A 49 -10.24 -7.02 7.12
CA HIS A 49 -10.41 -7.32 5.69
C HIS A 49 -11.62 -6.66 5.03
N VAL A 50 -12.29 -5.72 5.71
CA VAL A 50 -13.44 -4.99 5.16
C VAL A 50 -13.09 -3.53 4.94
N ARG A 51 -13.21 -3.08 3.69
CA ARG A 51 -13.12 -1.67 3.32
C ARG A 51 -14.52 -1.07 3.35
N PHE A 52 -14.62 0.14 3.86
CA PHE A 52 -15.84 0.94 3.82
C PHE A 52 -15.50 2.42 3.91
N SER A 53 -16.43 3.28 3.52
CA SER A 53 -16.33 4.72 3.71
C SER A 53 -17.48 5.23 4.60
N ASN A 54 -17.31 6.40 5.18
CA ASN A 54 -18.42 7.14 5.73
C ASN A 54 -19.11 7.91 4.58
N THR A 55 -20.41 8.17 4.71
CA THR A 55 -21.16 8.97 3.73
C THR A 55 -20.46 10.30 3.45
N ASP A 56 -20.48 10.76 2.22
CA ASP A 56 -20.03 12.07 1.78
C ASP A 56 -21.16 13.11 1.83
N ASN A 57 -22.38 12.71 2.18
CA ASN A 57 -23.52 13.59 2.37
C ASN A 57 -23.47 14.22 3.78
N MET A 58 -23.24 15.53 3.84
CA MET A 58 -23.12 16.29 5.09
C MET A 58 -24.37 16.19 5.98
N GLU A 59 -25.56 16.28 5.40
CA GLU A 59 -26.80 16.23 6.19
C GLU A 59 -27.02 14.85 6.81
N GLU A 60 -26.77 13.80 6.03
CA GLU A 60 -26.83 12.42 6.49
C GLU A 60 -25.81 12.14 7.58
N TYR A 61 -24.59 12.61 7.38
CA TYR A 61 -23.51 12.48 8.36
C TYR A 61 -23.88 13.17 9.68
N LEU A 62 -24.31 14.41 9.66
CA LEU A 62 -24.68 15.16 10.87
C LEU A 62 -25.89 14.53 11.60
N ARG A 63 -26.87 14.06 10.85
CA ARG A 63 -28.07 13.40 11.42
C ARG A 63 -27.76 12.08 12.10
N ASN A 64 -26.80 11.32 11.56
CA ASN A 64 -26.55 9.95 11.98
C ASN A 64 -25.17 9.73 12.61
N SER A 65 -24.34 10.75 12.84
CA SER A 65 -22.95 10.62 13.31
C SER A 65 -22.80 9.88 14.66
N ALA A 66 -23.86 9.89 15.49
CA ALA A 66 -23.91 9.10 16.72
C ALA A 66 -24.11 7.58 16.50
N PHE A 67 -24.43 7.18 15.28
CA PHE A 67 -24.71 5.80 14.90
C PHE A 67 -23.79 5.38 13.72
N PRO A 68 -22.56 4.94 13.98
CA PRO A 68 -21.57 4.66 12.92
C PRO A 68 -22.06 3.74 11.81
N GLU A 69 -22.90 2.77 12.14
CA GLU A 69 -23.47 1.83 11.16
C GLU A 69 -24.41 2.51 10.14
N LYS A 70 -24.97 3.68 10.47
CA LYS A 70 -25.88 4.44 9.60
C LYS A 70 -25.17 5.39 8.64
N ILE A 71 -23.91 5.68 8.90
CA ILE A 71 -23.10 6.55 8.05
C ILE A 71 -22.12 5.77 7.17
N ARG A 72 -21.95 4.47 7.40
CA ARG A 72 -21.06 3.62 6.61
C ARG A 72 -21.70 3.23 5.29
N CYS A 73 -20.95 3.41 4.21
CA CYS A 73 -21.30 3.03 2.84
C CYS A 73 -20.14 2.32 2.14
N ASP A 74 -20.37 1.88 0.91
CA ASP A 74 -19.36 1.26 0.04
C ASP A 74 -18.61 0.09 0.70
N ARG A 75 -19.34 -0.73 1.45
CA ARG A 75 -18.75 -1.85 2.18
C ARG A 75 -18.36 -2.96 1.23
N GLU A 76 -17.08 -3.28 1.23
CA GLU A 76 -16.49 -4.34 0.43
C GLU A 76 -15.65 -5.25 1.33
N THR A 77 -15.85 -6.55 1.23
CA THR A 77 -14.95 -7.53 1.84
C THR A 77 -13.89 -7.90 0.82
N LEU A 78 -12.64 -7.66 1.15
CA LEU A 78 -11.52 -7.98 0.27
C LEU A 78 -11.39 -9.50 0.11
N THR A 79 -11.23 -9.95 -1.12
CA THR A 79 -10.85 -11.33 -1.38
C THR A 79 -9.36 -11.54 -1.12
N GLU A 80 -8.93 -12.79 -0.99
CA GLU A 80 -7.50 -13.10 -0.85
C GLU A 80 -6.69 -12.61 -2.06
N ALA A 81 -7.29 -12.62 -3.27
CA ALA A 81 -6.67 -12.07 -4.47
C ALA A 81 -6.45 -10.55 -4.37
N ASP A 82 -7.47 -9.83 -3.89
CA ASP A 82 -7.36 -8.38 -3.65
C ASP A 82 -6.26 -8.08 -2.64
N GLU A 83 -6.21 -8.85 -1.56
CA GLU A 83 -5.19 -8.68 -0.52
C GLU A 83 -3.78 -8.96 -0.99
N MET A 84 -3.58 -10.00 -1.81
CA MET A 84 -2.28 -10.28 -2.43
C MET A 84 -1.86 -9.16 -3.38
N ALA A 85 -2.79 -8.67 -4.20
CA ALA A 85 -2.53 -7.55 -5.10
C ALA A 85 -2.15 -6.28 -4.32
N GLU A 86 -2.92 -5.96 -3.26
CA GLU A 86 -2.62 -4.82 -2.39
C GLU A 86 -1.29 -4.95 -1.67
N PHE A 87 -0.94 -6.13 -1.17
CA PHE A 87 0.37 -6.37 -0.56
C PHE A 87 1.49 -5.99 -1.53
N MET A 88 1.35 -6.35 -2.81
CA MET A 88 2.34 -6.01 -3.82
C MET A 88 2.31 -4.52 -4.16
N PHE A 89 1.19 -3.97 -4.60
CA PHE A 89 1.21 -2.60 -5.13
C PHE A 89 1.34 -1.53 -4.05
N LEU A 90 0.82 -1.74 -2.83
CA LEU A 90 1.02 -0.81 -1.72
C LEU A 90 2.42 -0.95 -1.13
N GLY A 91 2.88 -2.18 -0.91
CA GLY A 91 4.21 -2.44 -0.37
C GLY A 91 5.35 -1.96 -1.28
N LEU A 92 5.19 -2.05 -2.60
CA LEU A 92 6.15 -1.52 -3.57
C LEU A 92 6.24 0.02 -3.56
N ARG A 93 5.30 0.73 -2.93
CA ARG A 93 5.45 2.18 -2.69
C ARG A 93 6.58 2.49 -1.71
N MET A 94 6.82 1.60 -0.76
CA MET A 94 7.92 1.76 0.19
C MET A 94 9.27 1.55 -0.50
N THR A 95 10.26 2.37 -0.16
CA THR A 95 11.63 2.23 -0.72
C THR A 95 12.29 0.92 -0.31
N GLU A 96 11.89 0.35 0.81
CA GLU A 96 12.34 -0.98 1.25
C GLU A 96 11.64 -2.12 0.50
N GLY A 97 10.53 -1.83 -0.18
CA GLY A 97 9.74 -2.79 -0.95
C GLY A 97 9.05 -3.85 -0.11
N VAL A 98 8.70 -4.98 -0.74
CA VAL A 98 7.98 -6.11 -0.15
C VAL A 98 8.92 -7.25 0.22
N SER A 99 8.63 -7.95 1.33
CA SER A 99 9.34 -9.16 1.73
C SER A 99 8.66 -10.39 1.11
N VAL A 100 9.44 -11.25 0.47
CA VAL A 100 8.94 -12.52 -0.07
C VAL A 100 8.48 -13.42 1.05
N ARG A 101 9.25 -13.49 2.14
CA ARG A 101 8.92 -14.31 3.30
C ARG A 101 7.64 -13.82 3.98
N GLU A 102 7.49 -12.51 4.23
CA GLU A 102 6.26 -11.96 4.82
C GLU A 102 5.03 -12.28 3.97
N PHE A 103 5.14 -12.23 2.64
CA PHE A 103 4.08 -12.65 1.73
C PHE A 103 3.72 -14.13 1.93
N GLU A 104 4.72 -15.00 1.90
CA GLU A 104 4.52 -16.45 2.04
C GLU A 104 3.97 -16.83 3.43
N GLU A 105 4.44 -16.18 4.49
CA GLU A 105 3.93 -16.37 5.85
C GLU A 105 2.49 -15.90 6.01
N TYR A 106 2.13 -14.77 5.38
CA TYR A 106 0.79 -14.20 5.50
C TYR A 106 -0.26 -14.96 4.68
N PHE A 107 0.06 -15.30 3.43
CA PHE A 107 -0.88 -15.93 2.49
C PHE A 107 -0.75 -17.44 2.39
N GLY A 108 0.27 -18.05 2.98
CA GLY A 108 0.52 -19.49 2.84
C GLY A 108 0.84 -19.91 1.38
N LYS A 109 1.20 -18.97 0.52
CA LYS A 109 1.40 -19.17 -0.92
C LYS A 109 2.78 -18.68 -1.34
N ASN A 110 3.40 -19.39 -2.28
CA ASN A 110 4.67 -18.94 -2.83
C ASN A 110 4.45 -17.74 -3.78
N MET A 111 5.13 -16.62 -3.51
CA MET A 111 5.00 -15.38 -4.29
C MET A 111 5.34 -15.60 -5.78
N GLU A 112 6.34 -16.40 -6.06
CA GLU A 112 6.80 -16.65 -7.43
C GLU A 112 5.78 -17.48 -8.22
N SER A 113 5.00 -18.35 -7.55
CA SER A 113 3.93 -19.11 -8.20
C SER A 113 2.76 -18.22 -8.64
N ILE A 114 2.52 -17.11 -7.96
CA ILE A 114 1.43 -16.16 -8.26
C ILE A 114 1.93 -15.07 -9.24
N TYR A 115 3.08 -14.46 -8.95
CA TYR A 115 3.57 -13.28 -9.64
C TYR A 115 4.84 -13.50 -10.48
N GLY A 116 5.28 -14.76 -10.68
CA GLY A 116 6.56 -15.07 -11.31
C GLY A 116 6.75 -14.41 -12.68
N GLU A 117 5.76 -14.43 -13.56
CA GLU A 117 5.85 -13.81 -14.88
C GLU A 117 5.92 -12.26 -14.78
N VAL A 118 5.15 -11.64 -13.88
CA VAL A 118 5.20 -10.21 -13.64
C VAL A 118 6.55 -9.79 -13.09
N LEU A 119 7.06 -10.52 -12.10
CA LEU A 119 8.38 -10.29 -11.50
C LEU A 119 9.50 -10.43 -12.54
N LYS A 120 9.48 -11.51 -13.33
CA LYS A 120 10.45 -11.75 -14.41
C LYS A 120 10.46 -10.61 -15.44
N LYS A 121 9.27 -10.17 -15.88
CA LYS A 121 9.11 -9.00 -16.78
C LYS A 121 9.80 -7.77 -16.20
N HIS A 122 9.47 -7.41 -14.96
CA HIS A 122 9.97 -6.15 -14.38
C HIS A 122 11.43 -6.21 -13.93
N PHE A 123 11.96 -7.39 -13.58
CA PHE A 123 13.40 -7.60 -13.38
C PHE A 123 14.16 -7.42 -14.70
N ALA A 124 13.69 -8.03 -15.81
CA ALA A 124 14.31 -7.89 -17.12
C ALA A 124 14.31 -6.44 -17.62
N LEU A 125 13.24 -5.69 -17.35
CA LEU A 125 13.13 -4.25 -17.68
C LEU A 125 13.94 -3.36 -16.73
N GLY A 126 14.51 -3.88 -15.66
CA GLY A 126 15.24 -3.12 -14.65
C GLY A 126 14.36 -2.17 -13.83
N MET A 127 13.05 -2.45 -13.75
CA MET A 127 12.09 -1.68 -12.93
C MET A 127 12.09 -2.15 -11.48
N LEU A 128 12.28 -3.45 -11.26
CA LEU A 128 12.40 -4.08 -9.96
C LEU A 128 13.82 -4.61 -9.73
N LYS A 129 14.19 -4.70 -8.46
CA LYS A 129 15.36 -5.43 -7.98
C LYS A 129 15.00 -6.27 -6.77
N LYS A 130 15.70 -7.40 -6.62
CA LYS A 130 15.67 -8.23 -5.41
C LYS A 130 17.00 -8.08 -4.68
N LYS A 131 16.94 -7.86 -3.37
CA LYS A 131 18.11 -7.90 -2.49
C LYS A 131 17.71 -8.65 -1.23
N ASN A 132 18.41 -9.75 -0.95
CA ASN A 132 18.05 -10.70 0.09
C ASN A 132 16.58 -11.17 -0.10
N ASP A 133 15.75 -10.96 0.90
CA ASP A 133 14.34 -11.32 0.93
C ASP A 133 13.41 -10.24 0.34
N ARG A 134 13.91 -9.05 -0.01
CA ARG A 134 13.07 -7.93 -0.42
C ARG A 134 13.11 -7.65 -1.91
N ILE A 135 11.93 -7.37 -2.49
CA ILE A 135 11.73 -6.90 -3.86
C ILE A 135 11.28 -5.45 -3.79
N PHE A 136 11.94 -4.56 -4.50
CA PHE A 136 11.68 -3.12 -4.46
C PHE A 136 11.85 -2.47 -5.83
N LEU A 137 11.21 -1.32 -6.00
CA LEU A 137 11.36 -0.49 -7.19
C LEU A 137 12.77 0.09 -7.30
N THR A 138 13.36 -0.02 -8.48
CA THR A 138 14.57 0.75 -8.80
C THR A 138 14.21 2.23 -8.96
N ARG A 139 15.21 3.11 -9.03
CA ARG A 139 14.97 4.52 -9.36
C ARG A 139 14.20 4.70 -10.67
N ARG A 140 14.49 3.86 -11.67
CA ARG A 140 13.75 3.84 -12.95
C ARG A 140 12.32 3.35 -12.73
N GLY A 141 12.12 2.32 -11.93
CA GLY A 141 10.79 1.79 -11.58
C GLY A 141 9.93 2.81 -10.85
N ILE A 142 10.50 3.62 -9.95
CA ILE A 142 9.77 4.68 -9.24
C ILE A 142 9.14 5.69 -10.22
N HIS A 143 9.85 6.07 -11.30
CA HIS A 143 9.31 7.02 -12.28
C HIS A 143 8.11 6.51 -13.07
N VAL A 144 7.93 5.20 -13.17
CA VAL A 144 6.82 4.53 -13.87
C VAL A 144 6.05 3.59 -12.94
N SER A 145 6.10 3.87 -11.65
CA SER A 145 5.60 2.99 -10.60
C SER A 145 4.14 2.57 -10.78
N ASN A 146 3.26 3.47 -11.22
CA ASN A 146 1.85 3.15 -11.45
C ASN A 146 1.69 2.02 -12.48
N GLY A 147 2.47 2.04 -13.57
CA GLY A 147 2.44 0.97 -14.58
C GLY A 147 3.02 -0.34 -14.06
N VAL A 148 4.09 -0.28 -13.25
CA VAL A 148 4.66 -1.47 -12.62
C VAL A 148 3.67 -2.08 -11.63
N MET A 149 3.07 -1.24 -10.77
CA MET A 149 2.13 -1.68 -9.73
C MET A 149 0.82 -2.24 -10.32
N ALA A 150 0.33 -1.68 -11.43
CA ALA A 150 -0.88 -2.15 -12.10
C ALA A 150 -0.76 -3.58 -12.62
N ASP A 151 0.44 -4.04 -12.97
CA ASP A 151 0.65 -5.41 -13.43
C ASP A 151 0.49 -6.47 -12.31
N PHE A 152 0.42 -6.06 -11.05
CA PHE A 152 0.17 -6.95 -9.91
C PHE A 152 -1.31 -7.11 -9.54
N LEU A 153 -2.21 -6.44 -10.25
CA LEU A 153 -3.65 -6.67 -10.10
C LEU A 153 -4.01 -8.05 -10.69
N LEU A 154 -4.73 -8.85 -9.93
CA LEU A 154 -5.12 -10.22 -10.30
C LEU A 154 -6.50 -10.27 -10.94
#